data_9e9a4edeb3b992144e772cdeb1b1c373
#
_entry.id   9e9a4edeb3b992144e772cdeb1b1c373
#
_cell.length_a   1.000
_cell.length_b   1.000
_cell.length_c   1.000
_cell.angle_alpha   90.00
_cell.angle_beta   90.00
_cell.angle_gamma   90.00
#
_symmetry.space_group_name_H-M   'P 1'
#
loop_
_entity.id
_entity.type
_entity.pdbx_description
1 polymer ?
#
loop_
_entity_poly.entity_id
_entity_poly.type
_entity_poly.pdbx_seq_one_letter_code
_entity_poly.pdbx_strand_id
1 'polypeptide(L)'
;MSHANDIWLTAPELAKALQYKKTDAVTQIYDRNSDEFTPAMTMTLKLSVNGINNSLRKKVVRIFSLRGAHLVAMFSKTDVAKEFRKWVLDILD
;
A
#
# COMPACT_ATOMS: atom_id res chain seq x y z
N MET A 1 -2.05 24.07 2.32
CA MET A 1 -0.89 23.21 2.08
C MET A 1 -1.32 21.74 2.05
N SER A 2 -0.99 21.06 1.00
CA SER A 2 -1.38 19.66 0.86
C SER A 2 -0.40 18.75 1.59
N HIS A 3 -0.92 17.79 2.33
CA HIS A 3 -0.10 16.79 3.01
C HIS A 3 -0.24 15.41 2.37
N ALA A 4 -0.85 15.35 1.19
CA ALA A 4 -1.09 14.09 0.51
C ALA A 4 0.21 13.32 0.23
N ASN A 5 1.31 14.05 -0.05
CA ASN A 5 2.60 13.43 -0.35
C ASN A 5 3.28 12.83 0.88
N ASP A 6 2.80 13.17 2.08
CA ASP A 6 3.37 12.66 3.32
C ASP A 6 2.65 11.42 3.84
N ILE A 7 1.58 11.02 3.18
CA ILE A 7 0.79 9.86 3.61
C ILE A 7 1.22 8.64 2.82
N TRP A 8 1.71 7.63 3.54
CA TRP A 8 2.12 6.36 2.96
C TRP A 8 1.43 5.23 3.71
N LEU A 9 0.97 4.25 2.97
CA LEU A 9 0.29 3.09 3.52
C LEU A 9 1.13 1.85 3.24
N THR A 10 1.30 0.99 4.24
CA THR A 10 1.97 -0.29 4.01
C THR A 10 1.02 -1.23 3.27
N ALA A 11 1.60 -2.24 2.62
CA ALA A 11 0.78 -3.25 1.96
C ALA A 11 -0.22 -3.92 2.92
N PRO A 12 0.16 -4.29 4.16
CA PRO A 12 -0.80 -4.81 5.12
C PRO A 12 -1.93 -3.83 5.45
N GLU A 13 -1.60 -2.55 5.64
CA GLU A 13 -2.61 -1.54 5.93
C GLU A 13 -3.58 -1.38 4.77
N LEU A 14 -3.05 -1.37 3.55
CA LEU A 14 -3.87 -1.21 2.36
C LEU A 14 -4.75 -2.44 2.14
N ALA A 15 -4.22 -3.64 2.36
CA ALA A 15 -5.00 -4.86 2.25
C ALA A 15 -6.16 -4.84 3.24
N LYS A 16 -5.91 -4.38 4.45
CA LYS A 16 -6.95 -4.28 5.48
C LYS A 16 -8.01 -3.25 5.09
N ALA A 17 -7.57 -2.10 4.58
CA ALA A 17 -8.49 -1.04 4.14
C ALA A 17 -9.39 -1.51 3.01
N LEU A 18 -8.86 -2.36 2.12
CA LEU A 18 -9.62 -2.91 1.00
C LEU A 18 -10.34 -4.20 1.35
N GLN A 19 -10.30 -4.60 2.62
CA GLN A 19 -10.99 -5.78 3.17
C GLN A 19 -10.53 -7.11 2.55
N TYR A 20 -9.26 -7.18 2.19
CA TYR A 20 -8.66 -8.44 1.82
C TYR A 20 -8.27 -9.22 3.07
N LYS A 21 -8.44 -10.54 3.01
CA LYS A 21 -8.06 -11.39 4.13
C LYS A 21 -6.55 -11.57 4.26
N LYS A 22 -5.83 -11.46 3.14
CA LYS A 22 -4.38 -11.67 3.11
C LYS A 22 -3.68 -10.45 2.58
N THR A 23 -2.56 -10.09 3.20
CA THR A 23 -1.70 -9.02 2.73
C THR A 23 -1.20 -9.28 1.31
N ASP A 24 -0.98 -10.54 0.96
CA ASP A 24 -0.46 -10.93 -0.35
C ASP A 24 -1.32 -10.44 -1.50
N ALA A 25 -2.61 -10.18 -1.26
CA ALA A 25 -3.50 -9.70 -2.32
C ALA A 25 -2.99 -8.38 -2.91
N VAL A 26 -2.57 -7.45 -2.05
CA VAL A 26 -2.04 -6.15 -2.51
C VAL A 26 -0.72 -6.35 -3.24
N THR A 27 0.17 -7.17 -2.70
CA THR A 27 1.45 -7.45 -3.33
C THR A 27 1.25 -8.08 -4.70
N GLN A 28 0.30 -9.00 -4.84
CA GLN A 28 -0.01 -9.62 -6.13
C GLN A 28 -0.54 -8.61 -7.14
N ILE A 29 -1.40 -7.70 -6.70
CA ILE A 29 -1.90 -6.63 -7.57
C ILE A 29 -0.74 -5.80 -8.08
N TYR A 30 0.17 -5.43 -7.21
CA TYR A 30 1.36 -4.67 -7.60
C TYR A 30 2.21 -5.48 -8.59
N ASP A 31 2.50 -6.73 -8.29
CA ASP A 31 3.38 -7.56 -9.13
C ASP A 31 2.82 -7.72 -10.54
N ARG A 32 1.50 -7.87 -10.66
CA ARG A 32 0.85 -8.03 -11.97
C ARG A 32 0.82 -6.74 -12.77
N ASN A 33 0.89 -5.60 -12.11
CA ASN A 33 0.72 -4.30 -12.73
C ASN A 33 1.87 -3.36 -12.40
N SER A 34 3.06 -3.91 -12.15
CA SER A 34 4.20 -3.12 -11.69
C SER A 34 4.60 -2.02 -12.68
N ASP A 35 4.36 -2.24 -13.96
CA ASP A 35 4.65 -1.24 -14.99
C ASP A 35 3.76 0.00 -14.90
N GLU A 36 2.62 -0.11 -14.22
CA GLU A 36 1.73 1.02 -14.00
C GLU A 36 2.15 1.90 -12.82
N PHE A 37 3.04 1.40 -11.96
CA PHE A 37 3.46 2.11 -10.76
C PHE A 37 4.76 2.86 -11.01
N THR A 38 4.78 4.15 -10.64
CA THR A 38 6.01 4.95 -10.71
C THR A 38 6.74 4.88 -9.37
N PRO A 39 8.04 5.24 -9.34
CA PRO A 39 8.77 5.29 -8.05
C PRO A 39 8.16 6.24 -7.03
N ALA A 40 7.40 7.24 -7.48
CA ALA A 40 6.71 8.14 -6.57
C ALA A 40 5.45 7.51 -5.94
N MET A 41 4.94 6.43 -6.51
CA MET A 41 3.73 5.77 -6.05
C MET A 41 3.99 4.65 -5.05
N THR A 42 5.17 4.04 -5.10
CA THR A 42 5.47 2.90 -4.26
C THR A 42 6.97 2.79 -4.05
N MET A 43 7.33 2.28 -2.88
CA MET A 43 8.73 1.99 -2.56
C MET A 43 8.76 0.90 -1.50
N THR A 44 9.94 0.39 -1.22
CA THR A 44 10.12 -0.59 -0.16
C THR A 44 10.86 0.04 0.99
N LEU A 45 10.51 -0.35 2.20
CA LEU A 45 11.22 0.01 3.41
C LEU A 45 11.82 -1.23 4.03
N LYS A 46 13.05 -1.09 4.50
CA LYS A 46 13.69 -2.15 5.27
C LYS A 46 13.52 -1.80 6.75
N LEU A 47 12.80 -2.64 7.46
CA LEU A 47 12.53 -2.46 8.87
C LEU A 47 13.31 -3.47 9.66
N SER A 48 13.91 -3.02 10.76
CA SER A 48 14.56 -3.92 11.73
C SER A 48 13.52 -4.30 12.77
N VAL A 49 13.29 -5.59 12.93
CA VAL A 49 12.36 -6.09 13.95
C VAL A 49 13.12 -7.01 14.88
N ASN A 50 12.77 -6.98 16.16
CA ASN A 50 13.38 -7.88 17.13
C ASN A 50 12.84 -9.29 16.92
N GLY A 51 13.77 -10.20 16.64
CA GLY A 51 13.41 -11.60 16.54
C GLY A 51 13.49 -12.27 17.90
N ILE A 52 13.18 -13.55 17.93
CA ILE A 52 13.34 -14.38 19.11
C ILE A 52 14.83 -14.49 19.43
N ASN A 53 15.19 -14.50 20.70
CA ASN A 53 16.58 -14.60 21.19
C ASN A 53 17.43 -13.38 20.86
N ASN A 54 16.81 -12.21 20.85
CA ASN A 54 17.49 -10.94 20.61
C ASN A 54 18.17 -10.80 19.25
N SER A 55 17.81 -11.64 18.30
CA SER A 55 18.34 -11.47 16.95
C SER A 55 17.52 -10.42 16.20
N LEU A 56 18.22 -9.52 15.51
CA LEU A 56 17.59 -8.53 14.67
C LEU A 56 17.30 -9.14 13.31
N ARG A 57 16.07 -9.05 12.88
CA ARG A 57 15.67 -9.48 11.55
C ARG A 57 15.29 -8.27 10.74
N LYS A 58 15.74 -8.25 9.49
CA LYS A 58 15.34 -7.20 8.56
C LYS A 58 14.13 -7.68 7.79
N LYS A 59 13.09 -6.86 7.78
CA LYS A 59 11.88 -7.13 7.05
C LYS A 59 11.70 -6.06 5.99
N VAL A 60 11.45 -6.47 4.76
CA VAL A 60 11.15 -5.54 3.67
C VAL A 60 9.65 -5.41 3.56
N VAL A 61 9.17 -4.18 3.64
CA VAL A 61 7.75 -3.88 3.53
C VAL A 61 7.55 -2.91 2.37
N ARG A 62 6.61 -3.22 1.49
CA ARG A 62 6.26 -2.31 0.42
C ARG A 62 5.24 -1.30 0.93
N ILE A 63 5.46 -0.04 0.60
CA ILE A 63 4.55 1.04 0.96
C ILE A 63 4.05 1.71 -0.31
N PHE A 64 2.89 2.34 -0.20
CA PHE A 64 2.24 3.02 -1.31
C PHE A 64 1.86 4.43 -0.89
N SER A 65 2.12 5.40 -1.77
CA SER A 65 1.58 6.74 -1.59
C SER A 65 0.07 6.70 -1.82
N LEU A 66 -0.62 7.81 -1.56
CA LEU A 66 -2.06 7.86 -1.83
C LEU A 66 -2.37 7.59 -3.30
N ARG A 67 -1.54 8.08 -4.22
CA ARG A 67 -1.73 7.79 -5.64
C ARG A 67 -1.51 6.31 -5.94
N GLY A 68 -0.51 5.70 -5.33
CA GLY A 68 -0.28 4.27 -5.47
C GLY A 68 -1.41 3.46 -4.87
N ALA A 69 -1.90 3.87 -3.71
CA ALA A 69 -3.03 3.20 -3.07
C ALA A 69 -4.29 3.29 -3.93
N HIS A 70 -4.52 4.45 -4.55
CA HIS A 70 -5.64 4.62 -5.48
C HIS A 70 -5.53 3.65 -6.65
N LEU A 71 -4.33 3.51 -7.20
CA LEU A 71 -4.10 2.60 -8.33
C LEU A 71 -4.35 1.15 -7.93
N VAL A 72 -3.88 0.75 -6.74
CA VAL A 72 -4.17 -0.59 -6.23
C VAL A 72 -5.67 -0.81 -6.13
N ALA A 73 -6.39 0.19 -5.62
CA ALA A 73 -7.85 0.11 -5.50
C ALA A 73 -8.54 0.00 -6.86
N MET A 74 -7.99 0.64 -7.89
CA MET A 74 -8.53 0.52 -9.24
C MET A 74 -8.46 -0.90 -9.79
N PHE A 75 -7.42 -1.64 -9.41
CA PHE A 75 -7.26 -3.03 -9.81
C PHE A 75 -7.96 -4.01 -8.85
N SER A 76 -8.49 -3.48 -7.75
CA SER A 76 -9.13 -4.29 -6.74
C SER A 76 -10.58 -4.57 -7.12
N LYS A 77 -11.06 -5.77 -6.79
CA LYS A 77 -12.44 -6.16 -7.12
C LYS A 77 -13.34 -6.23 -5.89
N THR A 78 -12.88 -5.66 -4.77
CA THR A 78 -13.71 -5.64 -3.56
C THR A 78 -14.72 -4.50 -3.62
N ASP A 79 -15.83 -4.67 -2.92
CA ASP A 79 -16.90 -3.66 -2.89
C ASP A 79 -16.42 -2.34 -2.26
N VAL A 80 -15.53 -2.44 -1.27
CA VAL A 80 -15.02 -1.26 -0.57
C VAL A 80 -14.02 -0.48 -1.40
N ALA A 81 -13.46 -1.08 -2.45
CA ALA A 81 -12.44 -0.40 -3.26
C ALA A 81 -12.99 0.89 -3.88
N LYS A 82 -14.26 0.88 -4.26
CA LYS A 82 -14.89 2.07 -4.84
C LYS A 82 -14.94 3.22 -3.85
N GLU A 83 -15.33 2.93 -2.61
CA GLU A 83 -15.37 3.95 -1.56
C GLU A 83 -13.97 4.42 -1.18
N PHE A 84 -13.02 3.49 -1.16
CA PHE A 84 -11.63 3.83 -0.87
C PHE A 84 -11.08 4.78 -1.93
N ARG A 85 -11.37 4.54 -3.21
CA ARG A 85 -10.92 5.42 -4.28
C ARG A 85 -11.47 6.84 -4.12
N LYS A 86 -12.74 6.95 -3.75
CA LYS A 86 -13.35 8.26 -3.52
C LYS A 86 -12.67 9.00 -2.38
N TRP A 87 -12.40 8.27 -1.30
CA TRP A 87 -11.72 8.85 -0.15
C TRP A 87 -10.34 9.37 -0.51
N VAL A 88 -9.58 8.58 -1.28
CA VAL A 88 -8.24 8.99 -1.71
C VAL A 88 -8.32 10.25 -2.57
N LEU A 89 -9.25 10.29 -3.52
CA LEU A 89 -9.39 11.44 -4.41
C LEU A 89 -9.75 12.69 -3.63
N ASP A 90 -10.58 12.58 -2.60
CA ASP A 90 -10.93 13.71 -1.76
C ASP A 90 -9.68 14.28 -1.06
N ILE A 91 -8.75 13.43 -0.67
CA ILE A 91 -7.51 13.88 -0.03
C ILE A 91 -6.58 14.50 -1.06
N LEU A 92 -6.48 13.91 -2.26
CA LEU A 92 -5.57 14.38 -3.30
C LEU A 92 -6.02 15.71 -3.91
N ASP A 93 -7.31 15.95 -3.92
CA ASP A 93 -7.85 17.22 -4.39
C ASP A 93 -7.71 18.30 -3.32
#